data_80a4eafcade1a434bbe2b80c581c03dc
#
_entry.id   80a4eafcade1a434bbe2b80c581c03dc
#
_cell.length_a   1.000
_cell.length_b   1.000
_cell.length_c   1.000
_cell.angle_alpha   90.00
_cell.angle_beta   90.00
_cell.angle_gamma   90.00
#
_symmetry.space_group_name_H-M   'P 1'
#
loop_
_entity.id
_entity.type
_entity.pdbx_description
1 polymer ?
#
loop_
_entity_poly.entity_id
_entity_poly.type
_entity_poly.pdbx_seq_one_letter_code
_entity_poly.pdbx_strand_id
1 'polypeptide(L)'
;MTPQSQLTAAPPVVVIVDDDPAVRNSLQFSLELEGYAVRSYRNAAELLNAGELGPCNCYVIDQRMPGMSGMELIGQLRARRISTPAILIISQPNDVLSARAAQADIAIVEKPLLNNALVERIREACQHA
;
A
#
# COMPACT_ATOMS: atom_id res chain seq x y z
N MET A 1 11.60 19.47 23.25
CA MET A 1 11.42 18.50 23.40
C MET A 1 10.51 17.69 22.79
N THR A 2 10.80 17.02 22.17
CA THR A 2 10.11 16.19 21.38
C THR A 2 9.41 15.04 21.93
N PRO A 3 9.58 14.59 23.12
CA PRO A 3 8.84 13.46 23.61
C PRO A 3 7.35 13.63 23.56
N GLN A 4 6.88 14.85 23.76
CA GLN A 4 5.47 15.05 23.74
C GLN A 4 4.88 14.83 22.38
N SER A 5 5.52 15.30 21.35
CA SER A 5 5.06 15.06 20.01
C SER A 5 5.09 13.58 19.65
N GLN A 6 6.09 12.86 20.12
CA GLN A 6 6.13 11.42 19.89
C GLN A 6 5.04 10.68 20.65
N LEU A 7 4.71 11.12 21.84
CA LEU A 7 3.68 10.47 22.62
C LEU A 7 2.29 10.67 22.06
N THR A 8 2.06 11.79 21.38
CA THR A 8 0.75 12.09 20.85
C THR A 8 0.58 11.72 19.37
N ALA A 9 1.66 11.45 18.69
CA ALA A 9 1.59 11.11 17.29
C ALA A 9 1.07 9.68 17.11
N ALA A 10 0.03 9.53 16.33
CA ALA A 10 -0.45 8.22 15.96
C ALA A 10 0.56 7.58 15.02
N PRO A 11 0.73 6.25 15.05
CA PRO A 11 1.59 5.59 14.08
C PRO A 11 1.05 5.76 12.66
N PRO A 12 1.92 5.83 11.66
CA PRO A 12 1.46 5.90 10.29
C PRO A 12 0.70 4.62 9.93
N VAL A 13 -0.34 4.77 9.14
CA VAL A 13 -1.23 3.68 8.77
C VAL A 13 -0.92 3.22 7.35
N VAL A 14 -0.70 1.92 7.19
CA VAL A 14 -0.50 1.29 5.90
C VAL A 14 -1.68 0.38 5.62
N VAL A 15 -2.27 0.50 4.43
CA VAL A 15 -3.37 -0.35 3.99
C VAL A 15 -2.85 -1.32 2.96
N ILE A 16 -3.00 -2.61 3.21
CA ILE A 16 -2.56 -3.69 2.34
C ILE A 16 -3.75 -4.29 1.62
N VAL A 17 -3.66 -4.48 0.31
CA VAL A 17 -4.67 -5.19 -0.47
C VAL A 17 -3.96 -6.30 -1.24
N ASP A 18 -4.22 -7.54 -0.87
CA ASP A 18 -3.60 -8.72 -1.46
C ASP A 18 -4.50 -9.93 -1.23
N ASP A 19 -4.73 -10.73 -2.25
CA ASP A 19 -5.64 -11.87 -2.13
C ASP A 19 -5.01 -13.08 -1.44
N ASP A 20 -3.71 -13.08 -1.23
CA ASP A 20 -3.01 -14.18 -0.56
C ASP A 20 -2.94 -13.92 0.95
N PRO A 21 -3.64 -14.72 1.77
CA PRO A 21 -3.62 -14.49 3.22
C PRO A 21 -2.24 -14.66 3.85
N ALA A 22 -1.40 -15.51 3.30
CA ALA A 22 -0.04 -15.68 3.83
C ALA A 22 0.78 -14.40 3.62
N VAL A 23 0.64 -13.78 2.44
CA VAL A 23 1.32 -12.52 2.15
C VAL A 23 0.79 -11.41 3.04
N ARG A 24 -0.54 -11.30 3.16
CA ARG A 24 -1.14 -10.27 4.03
C ARG A 24 -0.64 -10.39 5.47
N ASN A 25 -0.66 -11.60 6.02
CA ASN A 25 -0.25 -11.82 7.40
C ASN A 25 1.22 -11.54 7.62
N SER A 26 2.05 -11.96 6.68
CA SER A 26 3.49 -11.73 6.74
C SER A 26 3.84 -10.26 6.67
N LEU A 27 3.21 -9.53 5.75
CA LEU A 27 3.43 -8.10 5.61
C LEU A 27 2.93 -7.34 6.84
N GLN A 28 1.76 -7.70 7.34
CA GLN A 28 1.23 -7.06 8.52
C GLN A 28 2.17 -7.22 9.70
N PHE A 29 2.64 -8.42 9.93
CA PHE A 29 3.57 -8.70 11.03
C PHE A 29 4.85 -7.86 10.89
N SER A 30 5.44 -7.89 9.70
CA SER A 30 6.68 -7.14 9.45
C SER A 30 6.51 -5.65 9.63
N LEU A 31 5.41 -5.10 9.13
CA LEU A 31 5.18 -3.66 9.20
C LEU A 31 4.84 -3.21 10.61
N GLU A 32 4.11 -4.03 11.35
CA GLU A 32 3.83 -3.71 12.76
C GLU A 32 5.12 -3.69 13.58
N LEU A 33 6.07 -4.58 13.28
CA LEU A 33 7.38 -4.55 13.92
C LEU A 33 8.13 -3.26 13.61
N GLU A 34 7.89 -2.68 12.44
CA GLU A 34 8.52 -1.41 12.06
C GLU A 34 7.81 -0.18 12.63
N GLY A 35 6.71 -0.38 13.34
CA GLY A 35 6.00 0.71 13.98
C GLY A 35 4.79 1.23 13.23
N TYR A 36 4.35 0.54 12.18
CA TYR A 36 3.16 0.96 11.43
C TYR A 36 1.91 0.33 12.00
N ALA A 37 0.79 1.04 11.91
CA ALA A 37 -0.52 0.45 12.07
C ALA A 37 -0.95 -0.10 10.71
N VAL A 38 -1.56 -1.28 10.68
CA VAL A 38 -1.87 -1.94 9.42
C VAL A 38 -3.34 -2.33 9.35
N ARG A 39 -3.97 -2.04 8.22
CA ARG A 39 -5.28 -2.59 7.86
C ARG A 39 -5.10 -3.40 6.59
N SER A 40 -5.77 -4.52 6.46
CA SER A 40 -5.62 -5.35 5.29
C SER A 40 -6.96 -5.78 4.71
N TYR A 41 -6.99 -5.95 3.40
CA TYR A 41 -8.19 -6.34 2.64
C TYR A 41 -7.80 -7.41 1.63
N ARG A 42 -8.73 -8.30 1.31
CA ARG A 42 -8.47 -9.44 0.44
C ARG A 42 -8.50 -9.09 -1.04
N ASN A 43 -9.25 -8.07 -1.39
CA ASN A 43 -9.38 -7.66 -2.78
C ASN A 43 -9.88 -6.23 -2.86
N ALA A 44 -9.97 -5.72 -4.08
CA ALA A 44 -10.40 -4.35 -4.32
C ALA A 44 -11.83 -4.10 -3.85
N ALA A 45 -12.73 -5.06 -4.10
CA ALA A 45 -14.12 -4.90 -3.71
C ALA A 45 -14.27 -4.75 -2.20
N GLU A 46 -13.52 -5.54 -1.44
CA GLU A 46 -13.58 -5.46 0.02
C GLU A 46 -13.14 -4.08 0.51
N LEU A 47 -12.06 -3.54 -0.06
CA LEU A 47 -11.61 -2.20 0.28
C LEU A 47 -12.64 -1.14 -0.09
N LEU A 48 -13.13 -1.18 -1.32
CA LEU A 48 -14.06 -0.15 -1.82
C LEU A 48 -15.42 -0.20 -1.14
N ASN A 49 -15.81 -1.38 -0.64
CA ASN A 49 -17.07 -1.56 0.07
C ASN A 49 -16.96 -1.41 1.58
N ALA A 50 -15.79 -1.07 2.07
CA ALA A 50 -15.59 -0.92 3.51
C ALA A 50 -16.26 0.33 4.08
N GLY A 51 -16.92 1.11 3.26
CA GLY A 51 -17.61 2.33 3.67
C GLY A 51 -16.60 3.45 3.81
N GLU A 52 -16.47 4.01 4.99
CA GLU A 52 -15.51 5.07 5.20
C GLU A 52 -14.11 4.49 5.27
N LEU A 53 -13.25 4.87 4.33
CA LEU A 53 -11.91 4.30 4.26
C LEU A 53 -10.99 4.83 5.36
N GLY A 54 -11.28 5.98 5.89
CA GLY A 54 -10.46 6.58 6.92
C GLY A 54 -9.08 7.02 6.42
N PRO A 55 -8.34 7.75 7.23
CA PRO A 55 -7.03 8.22 6.79
C PRO A 55 -6.01 7.09 6.78
N CYS A 56 -5.13 7.10 5.79
CA CYS A 56 -3.97 6.24 5.77
C CYS A 56 -2.81 6.97 5.10
N ASN A 57 -1.61 6.48 5.30
CA ASN A 57 -0.41 7.12 4.82
C ASN A 57 0.15 6.47 3.56
N CYS A 58 -0.19 5.22 3.32
CA CYS A 58 0.32 4.49 2.17
C CYS A 58 -0.57 3.29 1.87
N TYR A 59 -0.84 3.05 0.59
CA TYR A 59 -1.47 1.82 0.11
C TYR A 59 -0.41 0.89 -0.46
N VAL A 60 -0.49 -0.39 -0.13
CA VAL A 60 0.35 -1.44 -0.71
C VAL A 60 -0.61 -2.42 -1.39
N ILE A 61 -0.59 -2.45 -2.70
CA ILE A 61 -1.62 -3.12 -3.49
C ILE A 61 -0.98 -4.11 -4.45
N ASP A 62 -1.44 -5.36 -4.40
CA ASP A 62 -1.00 -6.39 -5.35
C ASP A 62 -1.67 -6.15 -6.69
N GLN A 63 -0.90 -6.24 -7.77
CA GLN A 63 -1.44 -6.05 -9.12
C GLN A 63 -2.38 -7.18 -9.50
N ARG A 64 -2.02 -8.42 -9.18
CA ARG A 64 -2.80 -9.56 -9.64
C ARG A 64 -3.80 -10.00 -8.58
N MET A 65 -5.05 -9.63 -8.76
CA MET A 65 -6.13 -9.98 -7.87
C MET A 65 -7.36 -10.35 -8.68
N PRO A 66 -8.23 -11.23 -8.18
CA PRO A 66 -9.48 -11.54 -8.86
C PRO A 66 -10.36 -10.29 -8.98
N GLY A 67 -11.02 -10.15 -10.10
CA GLY A 67 -11.90 -9.01 -10.34
C GLY A 67 -11.14 -7.79 -10.81
N MET A 68 -10.82 -6.91 -9.92
CA MET A 68 -10.14 -5.65 -10.25
C MET A 68 -8.65 -5.77 -9.97
N SER A 69 -7.81 -5.35 -10.92
CA SER A 69 -6.36 -5.35 -10.73
C SER A 69 -5.94 -4.23 -9.78
N GLY A 70 -4.70 -4.30 -9.31
CA GLY A 70 -4.16 -3.24 -8.45
C GLY A 70 -4.16 -1.89 -9.11
N MET A 71 -3.75 -1.82 -10.39
CA MET A 71 -3.73 -0.56 -11.13
C MET A 71 -5.13 0.01 -11.27
N GLU A 72 -6.12 -0.84 -11.53
CA GLU A 72 -7.51 -0.40 -11.61
C GLU A 72 -8.02 0.11 -10.27
N LEU A 73 -7.64 -0.55 -9.18
CA LEU A 73 -8.03 -0.10 -7.85
C LEU A 73 -7.44 1.28 -7.55
N ILE A 74 -6.17 1.50 -7.88
CA ILE A 74 -5.57 2.81 -7.67
C ILE A 74 -6.31 3.87 -8.47
N GLY A 75 -6.70 3.53 -9.70
CA GLY A 75 -7.52 4.43 -10.52
C GLY A 75 -8.84 4.80 -9.83
N GLN A 76 -9.50 3.82 -9.21
CA GLN A 76 -10.73 4.07 -8.47
C GLN A 76 -10.50 4.95 -7.24
N LEU A 77 -9.40 4.75 -6.54
CA LEU A 77 -9.05 5.59 -5.41
C LEU A 77 -8.82 7.03 -5.84
N ARG A 78 -8.11 7.22 -6.95
CA ARG A 78 -7.88 8.57 -7.49
C ARG A 78 -9.17 9.23 -7.94
N ALA A 79 -10.09 8.45 -8.51
CA ALA A 79 -11.41 8.96 -8.91
C ALA A 79 -12.22 9.43 -7.70
N ARG A 80 -11.97 8.86 -6.54
CA ARG A 80 -12.59 9.29 -5.28
C ARG A 80 -11.83 10.40 -4.60
N ARG A 81 -10.84 10.98 -5.28
CA ARG A 81 -9.99 12.07 -4.78
C ARG A 81 -9.13 11.64 -3.60
N ILE A 82 -8.77 10.37 -3.55
CA ILE A 82 -7.82 9.86 -2.57
C ILE A 82 -6.45 9.91 -3.22
N SER A 83 -5.60 10.79 -2.75
CA SER A 83 -4.27 11.01 -3.32
C SER A 83 -3.15 10.36 -2.52
N THR A 84 -3.50 9.58 -1.51
CA THR A 84 -2.52 8.87 -0.69
C THR A 84 -1.56 8.07 -1.56
N PRO A 85 -0.26 8.09 -1.26
CA PRO A 85 0.72 7.33 -2.04
C PRO A 85 0.37 5.85 -2.11
N ALA A 86 0.58 5.25 -3.27
CA ALA A 86 0.31 3.83 -3.51
C ALA A 86 1.55 3.15 -4.06
N ILE A 87 1.80 1.94 -3.60
CA ILE A 87 2.85 1.08 -4.08
C ILE A 87 2.19 -0.14 -4.71
N LEU A 88 2.56 -0.45 -5.94
CA LEU A 88 2.03 -1.58 -6.66
C LEU A 88 3.03 -2.72 -6.60
N ILE A 89 2.58 -3.90 -6.17
CA ILE A 89 3.43 -5.07 -6.12
C ILE A 89 3.13 -5.94 -7.33
N ILE A 90 4.18 -6.30 -8.08
CA ILE A 90 4.04 -7.09 -9.28
C ILE A 90 4.88 -8.36 -9.18
N SER A 91 4.47 -9.41 -9.89
CA SER A 91 5.19 -10.69 -9.89
C SER A 91 6.23 -10.78 -10.99
N GLN A 92 6.00 -10.10 -12.08
CA GLN A 92 6.89 -10.14 -13.24
C GLN A 92 7.06 -8.76 -13.83
N PRO A 93 8.25 -8.45 -14.33
CA PRO A 93 8.47 -7.17 -15.01
C PRO A 93 7.49 -7.00 -16.17
N ASN A 94 6.97 -5.81 -16.32
CA ASN A 94 6.03 -5.47 -17.38
C ASN A 94 6.25 -4.00 -17.78
N ASP A 95 6.79 -3.79 -18.97
CA ASP A 95 7.18 -2.46 -19.40
C ASP A 95 5.98 -1.51 -19.55
N VAL A 96 4.85 -2.02 -20.03
CA VAL A 96 3.64 -1.22 -20.18
C VAL A 96 3.13 -0.77 -18.82
N LEU A 97 3.07 -1.71 -17.89
CA LEU A 97 2.61 -1.41 -16.54
C LEU A 97 3.56 -0.44 -15.83
N SER A 98 4.86 -0.66 -15.99
CA SER A 98 5.87 0.21 -15.39
C SER A 98 5.76 1.64 -15.92
N ALA A 99 5.53 1.80 -17.21
CA ALA A 99 5.35 3.12 -17.81
C ALA A 99 4.09 3.80 -17.29
N ARG A 100 2.99 3.06 -17.18
CA ARG A 100 1.74 3.61 -16.63
C ARG A 100 1.91 4.02 -15.17
N ALA A 101 2.59 3.21 -14.39
CA ALA A 101 2.83 3.51 -12.99
C ALA A 101 3.70 4.77 -12.83
N ALA A 102 4.74 4.89 -13.65
CA ALA A 102 5.61 6.06 -13.62
C ALA A 102 4.83 7.33 -13.95
N GLN A 103 3.96 7.27 -14.95
CA GLN A 103 3.13 8.42 -15.33
C GLN A 103 2.16 8.82 -14.23
N ALA A 104 1.70 7.87 -13.45
CA ALA A 104 0.77 8.10 -12.36
C ALA A 104 1.46 8.31 -11.02
N ASP A 105 2.78 8.37 -11.00
CA ASP A 105 3.60 8.53 -9.79
C ASP A 105 3.34 7.42 -8.77
N ILE A 106 3.28 6.18 -9.27
CA ILE A 106 3.09 5.00 -8.45
C ILE A 106 4.40 4.23 -8.41
N ALA A 107 4.88 3.91 -7.20
CA ALA A 107 6.08 3.10 -7.05
C ALA A 107 5.75 1.63 -7.31
N ILE A 108 6.68 0.91 -7.90
CA ILE A 108 6.53 -0.53 -8.16
C ILE A 108 7.58 -1.29 -7.36
N VAL A 109 7.15 -2.38 -6.73
CA VAL A 109 8.05 -3.32 -6.07
C VAL A 109 7.75 -4.70 -6.63
N GLU A 110 8.78 -5.44 -7.02
CA GLU A 110 8.63 -6.78 -7.59
C GLU A 110 8.72 -7.86 -6.52
N LYS A 111 7.91 -8.89 -6.66
CA LYS A 111 8.05 -10.11 -5.85
C LYS A 111 9.23 -10.92 -6.35
N PRO A 112 9.89 -11.69 -5.48
CA PRO A 112 9.57 -11.93 -4.08
C PRO A 112 10.01 -10.78 -3.18
N LEU A 113 9.30 -10.58 -2.07
CA LEU A 113 9.56 -9.48 -1.14
C LEU A 113 10.61 -9.89 -0.13
N LEU A 114 11.79 -10.25 -0.63
CA LEU A 114 12.87 -10.83 0.19
C LEU A 114 13.85 -9.82 0.76
N ASN A 115 13.76 -8.57 0.33
CA ASN A 115 14.67 -7.54 0.80
C ASN A 115 13.88 -6.38 1.39
N ASN A 116 14.54 -5.30 1.71
CA ASN A 116 13.92 -4.16 2.35
C ASN A 116 13.30 -3.17 1.38
N ALA A 117 13.22 -3.50 0.10
CA ALA A 117 12.75 -2.54 -0.90
C ALA A 117 11.34 -2.03 -0.59
N LEU A 118 10.43 -2.93 -0.21
CA LEU A 118 9.06 -2.52 0.10
C LEU A 118 9.02 -1.62 1.33
N VAL A 119 9.71 -2.00 2.40
CA VAL A 119 9.74 -1.20 3.63
C VAL A 119 10.31 0.18 3.36
N GLU A 120 11.34 0.26 2.54
CA GLU A 120 11.94 1.54 2.19
C GLU A 120 10.98 2.42 1.39
N ARG A 121 10.24 1.83 0.44
CA ARG A 121 9.24 2.58 -0.32
C ARG A 121 8.11 3.08 0.57
N ILE A 122 7.67 2.25 1.51
CA ILE A 122 6.64 2.65 2.47
C ILE A 122 7.14 3.80 3.33
N ARG A 123 8.38 3.70 3.79
CA ARG A 123 8.96 4.75 4.61
C ARG A 123 9.01 6.08 3.86
N GLU A 124 9.45 6.05 2.61
CA GLU A 124 9.48 7.24 1.76
C GLU A 124 8.07 7.82 1.56
N ALA A 125 7.10 6.96 1.29
CA ALA A 125 5.72 7.39 1.08
C ALA A 125 5.14 8.06 2.32
N CYS A 126 5.39 7.47 3.47
CA CYS A 126 4.87 8.03 4.73
C CYS A 126 5.55 9.33 5.12
N GLN A 127 6.78 9.54 4.71
CA GLN A 127 7.47 10.80 4.97
C GLN A 127 6.94 11.94 4.12
N HIS A 128 6.41 11.62 2.95
CA HIS A 128 5.91 12.62 2.02
C HIS A 128 4.39 12.81 2.07
N ALA A 129 3.71 12.00 2.84
CA ALA A 129 2.25 12.05 2.93
C ALA A 129 1.71 13.07 3.95
#